data_b8a789ae96aff308c743b0af1a90a75f
#
_entry.id   b8a789ae96aff308c743b0af1a90a75f
#
_cell.length_a   1.000
_cell.length_b   1.000
_cell.length_c   1.000
_cell.angle_alpha   90.00
_cell.angle_beta   90.00
_cell.angle_gamma   90.00
#
_symmetry.space_group_name_H-M   'P 1'
#
loop_
_entity.id
_entity.type
_entity.pdbx_description
1 polymer ?
#
loop_
_entity_poly.entity_id
_entity_poly.type
_entity_poly.pdbx_seq_one_letter_code
_entity_poly.pdbx_strand_id
1 'polypeptide(L)'
;LDPVGCHAGAYRLSVVLDLIKTGNISLLRGNQSEIKAIYDALSPDDTANNSTAGKGVDGAQVEDSAVIAYRLARLINCPVVATGEEDYVSDGTRVFAVPHGHPIMTAVTGTGCLLGAVLAAFFSAYYPCKNRLSMGEFLAYALAYYGLAGESAVQVSGVKPGSFSTAFMDALYSLDDAVLK
;
A
#
# COMPACT_ATOMS: atom_id res chain seq x y z
N LEU A 1 -7.89 6.21 4.10
CA LEU A 1 -7.54 5.82 5.48
C LEU A 1 -6.17 5.17 5.51
N ASP A 2 -5.30 5.68 6.40
CA ASP A 2 -4.01 5.07 6.75
C ASP A 2 -4.12 4.57 8.21
N PRO A 3 -4.18 3.24 8.46
CA PRO A 3 -4.46 2.66 9.78
C PRO A 3 -3.20 2.52 10.64
N VAL A 4 -2.36 3.53 10.69
CA VAL A 4 -1.03 3.50 11.31
C VAL A 4 -1.01 2.81 12.67
N GLY A 5 -0.27 1.68 12.75
CA GLY A 5 -0.04 0.94 13.99
C GLY A 5 -1.28 0.21 14.54
N CYS A 6 -2.32 -0.02 13.73
CA CYS A 6 -3.52 -0.72 14.19
C CYS A 6 -3.25 -2.17 14.63
N HIS A 7 -2.22 -2.81 14.05
CA HIS A 7 -1.79 -4.15 14.44
C HIS A 7 -1.17 -4.23 15.85
N ALA A 8 -0.69 -3.09 16.38
CA ALA A 8 0.04 -3.02 17.65
C ALA A 8 -0.84 -2.71 18.87
N GLY A 9 -2.16 -2.53 18.70
CA GLY A 9 -3.04 -2.22 19.83
C GLY A 9 -4.53 -2.30 19.54
N ALA A 10 -5.26 -2.97 20.43
CA ALA A 10 -6.69 -3.22 20.30
C ALA A 10 -7.52 -1.93 20.12
N TYR A 11 -7.17 -0.86 20.83
CA TYR A 11 -7.86 0.43 20.70
C TYR A 11 -7.71 1.04 19.30
N ARG A 12 -6.48 1.04 18.74
CA ARG A 12 -6.26 1.56 17.38
C ARG A 12 -7.02 0.74 16.35
N LEU A 13 -7.00 -0.60 16.49
CA LEU A 13 -7.76 -1.48 15.62
C LEU A 13 -9.26 -1.20 15.70
N SER A 14 -9.83 -1.05 16.92
CA SER A 14 -11.26 -0.77 17.06
C SER A 14 -11.68 0.54 16.38
N VAL A 15 -10.87 1.61 16.52
CA VAL A 15 -11.13 2.89 15.84
C VAL A 15 -11.09 2.73 14.32
N VAL A 16 -10.10 2.00 13.79
CA VAL A 16 -10.00 1.73 12.35
C VAL A 16 -11.22 0.96 11.84
N LEU A 17 -11.64 -0.07 12.58
CA LEU A 17 -12.83 -0.87 12.22
C LEU A 17 -14.11 -0.03 12.25
N ASP A 18 -14.24 0.87 13.22
CA ASP A 18 -15.41 1.77 13.29
C ASP A 18 -15.42 2.77 12.13
N LEU A 19 -14.25 3.29 11.71
CA LEU A 19 -14.14 4.13 10.52
C LEU A 19 -14.51 3.35 9.24
N ILE A 20 -14.05 2.10 9.10
CA ILE A 20 -14.41 1.24 7.97
C ILE A 20 -15.92 1.01 7.91
N LYS A 21 -16.56 0.74 9.05
CA LYS A 21 -18.02 0.54 9.13
C LYS A 21 -18.84 1.75 8.67
N THR A 22 -18.29 2.96 8.70
CA THR A 22 -19.00 4.14 8.18
C THR A 22 -19.28 4.06 6.68
N GLY A 23 -18.53 3.25 5.94
CA GLY A 23 -18.62 3.14 4.47
C GLY A 23 -18.10 4.38 3.71
N ASN A 24 -17.51 5.36 4.40
CA ASN A 24 -17.05 6.62 3.80
C ASN A 24 -15.55 6.62 3.46
N ILE A 25 -14.95 5.43 3.31
CA ILE A 25 -13.54 5.28 2.95
C ILE A 25 -13.45 5.00 1.45
N SER A 26 -12.66 5.81 0.75
CA SER A 26 -12.45 5.68 -0.69
C SER A 26 -11.21 4.86 -1.04
N LEU A 27 -10.27 4.73 -0.10
CA LEU A 27 -9.03 3.96 -0.22
C LEU A 27 -8.54 3.59 1.18
N LEU A 28 -8.21 2.33 1.41
CA LEU A 28 -7.49 1.84 2.57
C LEU A 28 -6.04 1.55 2.17
N ARG A 29 -5.07 2.17 2.85
CA ARG A 29 -3.65 1.94 2.62
C ARG A 29 -2.94 1.66 3.95
N GLY A 30 -2.26 0.54 4.06
CA GLY A 30 -1.46 0.18 5.22
C GLY A 30 -0.29 -0.71 4.83
N ASN A 31 0.62 -1.00 5.78
CA ASN A 31 1.59 -2.06 5.56
C ASN A 31 0.92 -3.44 5.66
N GLN A 32 1.63 -4.49 5.24
CA GLN A 32 1.09 -5.86 5.20
C GLN A 32 0.55 -6.31 6.56
N SER A 33 1.22 -5.94 7.67
CA SER A 33 0.78 -6.31 9.03
C SER A 33 -0.49 -5.57 9.44
N GLU A 34 -0.65 -4.32 9.05
CA GLU A 34 -1.84 -3.51 9.31
C GLU A 34 -3.04 -4.04 8.51
N ILE A 35 -2.84 -4.30 7.22
CA ILE A 35 -3.88 -4.86 6.34
C ILE A 35 -4.31 -6.24 6.82
N LYS A 36 -3.34 -7.09 7.23
CA LYS A 36 -3.65 -8.39 7.80
C LYS A 36 -4.46 -8.29 9.11
N ALA A 37 -4.07 -7.41 10.03
CA ALA A 37 -4.77 -7.24 11.29
C ALA A 37 -6.23 -6.80 11.10
N ILE A 38 -6.50 -5.95 10.11
CA ILE A 38 -7.86 -5.52 9.76
C ILE A 38 -8.65 -6.69 9.16
N TYR A 39 -8.03 -7.44 8.23
CA TYR A 39 -8.68 -8.60 7.62
C TYR A 39 -9.04 -9.67 8.65
N ASP A 40 -8.09 -10.04 9.51
CA ASP A 40 -8.31 -11.04 10.57
C ASP A 40 -9.46 -10.63 11.52
N ALA A 41 -9.56 -9.34 11.83
CA ALA A 41 -10.63 -8.84 12.70
C ALA A 41 -12.01 -8.82 12.02
N LEU A 42 -12.08 -8.69 10.69
CA LEU A 42 -13.33 -8.68 9.93
C LEU A 42 -13.75 -10.08 9.44
N SER A 43 -12.83 -11.04 9.38
CA SER A 43 -13.06 -12.41 8.88
C SER A 43 -12.45 -13.48 9.80
N PRO A 44 -12.89 -13.58 11.06
CA PRO A 44 -12.30 -14.48 12.05
C PRO A 44 -12.39 -15.98 11.65
N ASP A 45 -13.40 -16.38 10.89
CA ASP A 45 -13.61 -17.77 10.47
C ASP A 45 -12.60 -18.21 9.39
N ASP A 46 -12.16 -17.31 8.53
CA ASP A 46 -11.16 -17.60 7.48
C ASP A 46 -9.77 -17.83 8.09
N THR A 47 -9.45 -17.16 9.18
CA THR A 47 -8.15 -17.27 9.85
C THR A 47 -8.00 -18.58 10.61
N ALA A 48 -9.09 -19.13 11.15
CA ALA A 48 -9.09 -20.41 11.86
C ALA A 48 -8.75 -21.59 10.92
N ASN A 49 -9.10 -21.50 9.63
CA ASN A 49 -8.86 -22.55 8.64
C ASN A 49 -7.46 -22.49 8.00
N ASN A 50 -6.79 -21.32 7.99
CA ASN A 50 -5.46 -21.15 7.40
C ASN A 50 -4.29 -21.49 8.37
N SER A 51 -4.56 -21.67 9.65
CA SER A 51 -3.53 -22.04 10.65
C SER A 51 -2.96 -23.46 10.50
N THR A 52 -3.47 -24.27 9.56
CA THR A 52 -3.03 -25.66 9.32
C THR A 52 -2.16 -25.85 8.07
N ALA A 53 -1.90 -24.83 7.28
CA ALA A 53 -1.05 -24.90 6.09
C ALA A 53 0.38 -24.41 6.39
N GLY A 54 1.26 -25.36 6.68
CA GLY A 54 2.72 -25.35 6.42
C GLY A 54 3.57 -24.16 6.84
N LYS A 55 4.37 -24.37 7.89
CA LYS A 55 5.56 -23.56 8.23
C LYS A 55 6.59 -23.58 7.09
N GLY A 56 6.60 -22.52 6.27
CA GLY A 56 7.66 -22.21 5.32
C GLY A 56 7.84 -20.69 5.26
N VAL A 57 9.04 -20.19 5.67
CA VAL A 57 9.18 -18.90 6.33
C VAL A 57 9.20 -17.65 5.43
N ASP A 58 9.41 -17.69 4.11
CA ASP A 58 9.56 -16.45 3.31
C ASP A 58 8.67 -16.37 2.06
N GLY A 59 8.42 -17.45 1.36
CA GLY A 59 7.56 -17.42 0.16
C GLY A 59 6.05 -17.36 0.47
N ALA A 60 5.61 -17.88 1.61
CA ALA A 60 4.21 -17.92 2.02
C ALA A 60 3.68 -16.52 2.45
N GLN A 61 4.54 -15.62 2.90
CA GLN A 61 4.11 -14.28 3.35
C GLN A 61 3.76 -13.36 2.17
N VAL A 62 4.44 -13.47 1.04
CA VAL A 62 4.21 -12.63 -0.14
C VAL A 62 2.89 -13.01 -0.81
N GLU A 63 2.65 -14.31 -0.97
CA GLU A 63 1.40 -14.83 -1.56
C GLU A 63 0.18 -14.50 -0.69
N ASP A 64 0.34 -14.57 0.63
CA ASP A 64 -0.70 -14.18 1.60
C ASP A 64 -1.09 -12.70 1.49
N SER A 65 -0.15 -11.79 1.28
CA SER A 65 -0.44 -10.34 1.26
C SER A 65 -1.28 -9.91 0.06
N ALA A 66 -1.01 -10.48 -1.12
CA ALA A 66 -1.82 -10.24 -2.32
C ALA A 66 -3.25 -10.75 -2.15
N VAL A 67 -3.40 -11.97 -1.60
CA VAL A 67 -4.69 -12.59 -1.35
C VAL A 67 -5.47 -11.83 -0.29
N ILE A 68 -4.82 -11.41 0.79
CA ILE A 68 -5.45 -10.63 1.87
C ILE A 68 -5.92 -9.27 1.33
N ALA A 69 -5.09 -8.56 0.57
CA ALA A 69 -5.49 -7.29 -0.05
C ALA A 69 -6.72 -7.45 -0.95
N TYR A 70 -6.77 -8.52 -1.75
CA TYR A 70 -7.91 -8.82 -2.60
C TYR A 70 -9.19 -9.12 -1.81
N ARG A 71 -9.10 -10.00 -0.82
CA ARG A 71 -10.24 -10.39 0.00
C ARG A 71 -10.77 -9.22 0.82
N LEU A 72 -9.86 -8.43 1.41
CA LEU A 72 -10.24 -7.25 2.18
C LEU A 72 -10.90 -6.19 1.29
N ALA A 73 -10.37 -5.92 0.09
CA ALA A 73 -10.96 -4.96 -0.83
C ALA A 73 -12.42 -5.33 -1.19
N ARG A 74 -12.69 -6.61 -1.39
CA ARG A 74 -14.07 -7.11 -1.63
C ARG A 74 -14.95 -6.98 -0.40
N LEU A 75 -14.40 -7.32 0.78
CA LEU A 75 -15.14 -7.32 2.04
C LEU A 75 -15.63 -5.93 2.43
N ILE A 76 -14.76 -4.93 2.28
CA ILE A 76 -15.08 -3.53 2.64
C ILE A 76 -15.59 -2.70 1.45
N ASN A 77 -15.66 -3.28 0.26
CA ASN A 77 -16.03 -2.61 -1.00
C ASN A 77 -15.24 -1.32 -1.24
N CYS A 78 -13.93 -1.39 -1.03
CA CYS A 78 -13.02 -0.25 -1.10
C CYS A 78 -11.65 -0.74 -1.61
N PRO A 79 -10.96 -0.01 -2.51
CA PRO A 79 -9.60 -0.35 -2.90
C PRO A 79 -8.67 -0.46 -1.69
N VAL A 80 -7.77 -1.45 -1.73
CA VAL A 80 -6.78 -1.70 -0.68
C VAL A 80 -5.39 -1.67 -1.28
N VAL A 81 -4.49 -0.94 -0.60
CA VAL A 81 -3.05 -0.92 -0.85
C VAL A 81 -2.34 -1.52 0.35
N ALA A 82 -1.61 -2.60 0.13
CA ALA A 82 -0.76 -3.26 1.11
C ALA A 82 0.71 -3.01 0.75
N THR A 83 1.40 -2.20 1.55
CA THR A 83 2.81 -1.86 1.29
C THR A 83 3.77 -2.80 2.01
N GLY A 84 4.88 -3.15 1.35
CA GLY A 84 5.89 -4.07 1.87
C GLY A 84 7.20 -4.01 1.09
N GLU A 85 7.90 -5.11 0.99
CA GLU A 85 9.03 -5.27 0.08
C GLU A 85 8.54 -5.23 -1.38
N GLU A 86 7.42 -5.86 -1.64
CA GLU A 86 6.61 -5.69 -2.83
C GLU A 86 5.25 -5.12 -2.40
N ASP A 87 4.78 -4.10 -3.10
CA ASP A 87 3.49 -3.48 -2.83
C ASP A 87 2.38 -4.18 -3.63
N TYR A 88 1.21 -4.34 -3.00
CA TYR A 88 0.04 -4.92 -3.64
C TYR A 88 -1.13 -3.96 -3.63
N VAL A 89 -1.80 -3.84 -4.76
CA VAL A 89 -3.04 -3.07 -4.92
C VAL A 89 -4.17 -3.97 -5.34
N SER A 90 -5.31 -3.87 -4.70
CA SER A 90 -6.54 -4.50 -5.18
C SER A 90 -7.72 -3.53 -5.17
N ASP A 91 -8.52 -3.57 -6.23
CA ASP A 91 -9.83 -2.91 -6.31
C ASP A 91 -11.00 -3.88 -6.03
N GLY A 92 -10.70 -5.09 -5.56
CA GLY A 92 -11.67 -6.16 -5.32
C GLY A 92 -12.02 -6.99 -6.56
N THR A 93 -11.48 -6.63 -7.73
CA THR A 93 -11.63 -7.42 -8.97
C THR A 93 -10.31 -8.05 -9.41
N ARG A 94 -9.23 -7.33 -9.31
CA ARG A 94 -7.87 -7.75 -9.66
C ARG A 94 -6.88 -7.35 -8.57
N VAL A 95 -5.69 -7.95 -8.62
CA VAL A 95 -4.53 -7.57 -7.81
C VAL A 95 -3.40 -7.17 -8.76
N PHE A 96 -2.71 -6.11 -8.40
CA PHE A 96 -1.52 -5.63 -9.08
C PHE A 96 -0.36 -5.66 -8.08
N ALA A 97 0.75 -6.28 -8.47
CA ALA A 97 2.02 -6.25 -7.75
C ALA A 97 2.87 -5.11 -8.31
N VAL A 98 3.49 -4.36 -7.42
CA VAL A 98 4.35 -3.21 -7.78
C VAL A 98 5.72 -3.40 -7.12
N PRO A 99 6.72 -3.88 -7.86
CA PRO A 99 8.05 -4.20 -7.33
C PRO A 99 9.01 -3.00 -7.39
N HIS A 100 8.52 -1.80 -7.10
CA HIS A 100 9.30 -0.57 -7.13
C HIS A 100 9.54 -0.01 -5.74
N GLY A 101 10.71 0.56 -5.54
CA GLY A 101 11.13 1.18 -4.31
C GLY A 101 12.54 0.75 -3.89
N HIS A 102 12.96 1.23 -2.73
CA HIS A 102 14.28 0.90 -2.19
C HIS A 102 14.21 0.77 -0.67
N PRO A 103 14.93 -0.18 -0.05
CA PRO A 103 14.90 -0.41 1.39
C PRO A 103 15.18 0.82 2.26
N ILE A 104 15.98 1.79 1.77
CA ILE A 104 16.25 3.03 2.50
C ILE A 104 14.98 3.86 2.81
N MET A 105 13.91 3.67 2.04
CA MET A 105 12.63 4.35 2.28
C MET A 105 12.08 4.00 3.67
N THR A 106 12.36 2.81 4.18
CA THR A 106 11.95 2.39 5.53
C THR A 106 12.77 3.07 6.63
N ALA A 107 13.97 3.54 6.32
CA ALA A 107 14.85 4.23 7.26
C ALA A 107 14.52 5.73 7.41
N VAL A 108 13.63 6.26 6.58
CA VAL A 108 13.22 7.67 6.63
C VAL A 108 11.78 7.76 7.13
N THR A 109 11.64 8.27 8.34
CA THR A 109 10.32 8.46 8.96
C THR A 109 9.44 9.37 8.11
N GLY A 110 8.20 8.96 7.89
CA GLY A 110 7.21 9.74 7.16
C GLY A 110 7.03 9.36 5.69
N THR A 111 7.91 8.54 5.10
CA THR A 111 7.72 8.05 3.72
C THR A 111 6.39 7.31 3.54
N GLY A 112 6.00 6.49 4.51
CA GLY A 112 4.68 5.86 4.49
C GLY A 112 3.54 6.90 4.47
N CYS A 113 3.55 7.86 5.38
CA CYS A 113 2.50 8.90 5.44
C CYS A 113 2.49 9.78 4.17
N LEU A 114 3.66 10.09 3.62
CA LEU A 114 3.79 10.84 2.36
C LEU A 114 3.15 10.08 1.18
N LEU A 115 3.34 8.75 1.12
CA LEU A 115 2.64 7.92 0.14
C LEU A 115 1.12 8.09 0.21
N GLY A 116 0.55 8.19 1.41
CA GLY A 116 -0.88 8.46 1.61
C GLY A 116 -1.33 9.76 0.93
N ALA A 117 -0.52 10.82 1.03
CA ALA A 117 -0.80 12.09 0.36
C ALA A 117 -0.68 11.99 -1.18
N VAL A 118 0.34 11.30 -1.66
CA VAL A 118 0.53 11.05 -3.11
C VAL A 118 -0.64 10.24 -3.66
N LEU A 119 -1.04 9.15 -3.00
CA LEU A 119 -2.20 8.36 -3.41
C LEU A 119 -3.49 9.18 -3.42
N ALA A 120 -3.69 10.08 -2.45
CA ALA A 120 -4.86 10.97 -2.43
C ALA A 120 -4.87 11.94 -3.62
N ALA A 121 -3.71 12.49 -3.98
CA ALA A 121 -3.56 13.34 -5.16
C ALA A 121 -3.88 12.57 -6.46
N PHE A 122 -3.30 11.39 -6.63
CA PHE A 122 -3.62 10.52 -7.77
C PHE A 122 -5.10 10.13 -7.78
N PHE A 123 -5.67 9.74 -6.64
CA PHE A 123 -7.07 9.37 -6.55
C PHE A 123 -8.00 10.50 -7.04
N SER A 124 -7.68 11.76 -6.72
CA SER A 124 -8.43 12.92 -7.22
C SER A 124 -8.39 13.06 -8.74
N ALA A 125 -7.30 12.61 -9.38
CA ALA A 125 -7.10 12.65 -10.82
C ALA A 125 -7.68 11.43 -11.56
N TYR A 126 -8.21 10.43 -10.85
CA TYR A 126 -8.71 9.20 -11.47
C TYR A 126 -9.93 9.40 -12.37
N TYR A 127 -10.86 10.27 -12.01
CA TYR A 127 -12.14 10.39 -12.70
C TYR A 127 -12.03 10.65 -14.22
N PRO A 128 -11.12 11.48 -14.72
CA PRO A 128 -10.90 11.63 -16.15
C PRO A 128 -10.42 10.35 -16.85
N CYS A 129 -9.76 9.45 -16.12
CA CYS A 129 -9.14 8.24 -16.64
C CYS A 129 -9.99 6.97 -16.47
N LYS A 130 -11.09 7.02 -15.70
CA LYS A 130 -11.91 5.87 -15.30
C LYS A 130 -12.42 4.99 -16.45
N ASN A 131 -12.52 5.53 -17.65
CA ASN A 131 -12.95 4.79 -18.84
C ASN A 131 -11.79 4.04 -19.54
N ARG A 132 -10.55 4.24 -19.11
CA ARG A 132 -9.35 3.65 -19.70
C ARG A 132 -8.66 2.68 -18.74
N LEU A 133 -8.67 3.00 -17.44
CA LEU A 133 -7.98 2.24 -16.41
C LEU A 133 -8.96 1.85 -15.30
N SER A 134 -8.79 0.68 -14.72
CA SER A 134 -9.45 0.34 -13.45
C SER A 134 -8.84 1.17 -12.30
N MET A 135 -9.56 1.25 -11.18
CA MET A 135 -9.03 1.93 -9.99
C MET A 135 -7.75 1.24 -9.49
N GLY A 136 -7.73 -0.08 -9.46
CA GLY A 136 -6.55 -0.85 -9.02
C GLY A 136 -5.34 -0.58 -9.91
N GLU A 137 -5.52 -0.58 -11.23
CA GLU A 137 -4.46 -0.27 -12.19
C GLU A 137 -3.94 1.16 -12.05
N PHE A 138 -4.84 2.13 -11.87
CA PHE A 138 -4.47 3.52 -11.67
C PHE A 138 -3.67 3.75 -10.38
N LEU A 139 -4.06 3.10 -9.29
CA LEU A 139 -3.34 3.14 -8.03
C LEU A 139 -1.99 2.42 -8.10
N ALA A 140 -1.88 1.35 -8.91
CA ALA A 140 -0.60 0.68 -9.17
C ALA A 140 0.39 1.62 -9.86
N TYR A 141 -0.04 2.44 -10.82
CA TYR A 141 0.80 3.49 -11.40
C TYR A 141 1.24 4.54 -10.37
N ALA A 142 0.36 4.92 -9.44
CA ALA A 142 0.73 5.85 -8.37
C ALA A 142 1.81 5.27 -7.43
N LEU A 143 1.72 3.98 -7.11
CA LEU A 143 2.74 3.28 -6.34
C LEU A 143 4.05 3.15 -7.12
N ALA A 144 3.99 2.77 -8.39
CA ALA A 144 5.17 2.69 -9.26
C ALA A 144 5.87 4.05 -9.36
N TYR A 145 5.13 5.14 -9.56
CA TYR A 145 5.66 6.49 -9.54
C TYR A 145 6.41 6.79 -8.23
N TYR A 146 5.78 6.46 -7.08
CA TYR A 146 6.37 6.70 -5.77
C TYR A 146 7.64 5.86 -5.54
N GLY A 147 7.61 4.58 -5.91
CA GLY A 147 8.75 3.68 -5.82
C GLY A 147 9.92 4.11 -6.71
N LEU A 148 9.64 4.46 -7.97
CA LEU A 148 10.63 4.95 -8.93
C LEU A 148 11.27 6.28 -8.49
N ALA A 149 10.50 7.17 -7.85
CA ALA A 149 11.06 8.37 -7.23
C ALA A 149 12.05 8.00 -6.12
N GLY A 150 11.75 6.98 -5.32
CA GLY A 150 12.66 6.44 -4.31
C GLY A 150 13.95 5.86 -4.92
N GLU A 151 13.83 5.06 -5.96
CA GLU A 151 14.98 4.51 -6.70
C GLU A 151 15.85 5.62 -7.32
N SER A 152 15.22 6.62 -7.94
CA SER A 152 15.90 7.78 -8.52
C SER A 152 16.65 8.59 -7.45
N ALA A 153 16.03 8.80 -6.29
CA ALA A 153 16.65 9.50 -5.17
C ALA A 153 17.92 8.81 -4.66
N VAL A 154 17.92 7.46 -4.62
CA VAL A 154 19.10 6.68 -4.23
C VAL A 154 20.27 6.86 -5.19
N GLN A 155 20.03 7.01 -6.48
CA GLN A 155 21.08 7.25 -7.48
C GLN A 155 21.83 8.57 -7.18
N VAL A 156 21.13 9.56 -6.62
CA VAL A 156 21.71 10.87 -6.29
C VAL A 156 22.33 10.88 -4.88
N SER A 157 21.62 10.34 -3.89
CA SER A 157 22.01 10.45 -2.47
C SER A 157 22.91 9.32 -1.98
N GLY A 158 22.91 8.18 -2.67
CA GLY A 158 23.36 6.92 -2.11
C GLY A 158 22.48 6.50 -0.93
N VAL A 159 22.92 5.48 -0.17
CA VAL A 159 22.18 4.94 0.99
C VAL A 159 22.46 5.80 2.23
N LYS A 160 22.04 7.06 2.20
CA LYS A 160 22.21 8.04 3.29
C LYS A 160 20.85 8.67 3.62
N PRO A 161 20.21 8.33 4.75
CA PRO A 161 18.81 8.70 5.02
C PRO A 161 18.54 10.23 4.95
N GLY A 162 19.44 11.06 5.46
CA GLY A 162 19.26 12.52 5.44
C GLY A 162 19.31 13.09 4.01
N SER A 163 20.32 12.71 3.22
CA SER A 163 20.44 13.14 1.81
C SER A 163 19.34 12.54 0.96
N PHE A 164 18.96 11.27 1.23
CA PHE A 164 17.87 10.61 0.56
C PHE A 164 16.55 11.37 0.74
N SER A 165 16.22 11.81 1.96
CA SER A 165 14.97 12.54 2.22
C SER A 165 14.83 13.76 1.30
N THR A 166 15.89 14.55 1.15
CA THR A 166 15.88 15.71 0.25
C THR A 166 15.79 15.29 -1.22
N ALA A 167 16.66 14.36 -1.64
CA ALA A 167 16.66 13.87 -3.02
C ALA A 167 15.33 13.21 -3.42
N PHE A 168 14.64 12.59 -2.46
CA PHE A 168 13.34 11.96 -2.71
C PHE A 168 12.24 13.01 -2.97
N MET A 169 12.23 14.11 -2.23
CA MET A 169 11.31 15.22 -2.52
C MET A 169 11.60 15.86 -3.88
N ASP A 170 12.87 16.04 -4.23
CA ASP A 170 13.28 16.55 -5.53
C ASP A 170 12.87 15.58 -6.67
N ALA A 171 13.02 14.26 -6.45
CA ALA A 171 12.61 13.24 -7.40
C ALA A 171 11.09 13.22 -7.59
N LEU A 172 10.30 13.28 -6.51
CA LEU A 172 8.83 13.37 -6.59
C LEU A 172 8.36 14.62 -7.36
N TYR A 173 9.11 15.71 -7.31
CA TYR A 173 8.79 16.92 -8.06
C TYR A 173 9.16 16.81 -9.54
N SER A 174 10.29 16.18 -9.84
CA SER A 174 10.91 16.20 -11.18
C SER A 174 10.62 14.99 -12.04
N LEU A 175 10.04 13.91 -11.48
CA LEU A 175 9.70 12.72 -12.25
C LEU A 175 8.61 13.05 -13.27
N ASP A 176 8.89 12.84 -14.53
CA ASP A 176 7.97 13.10 -15.63
C ASP A 176 7.47 11.79 -16.28
N ASP A 177 6.55 11.92 -17.25
CA ASP A 177 5.95 10.79 -17.98
C ASP A 177 6.97 9.89 -18.71
N ALA A 178 8.21 10.34 -18.91
CA ALA A 178 9.22 9.57 -19.63
C ALA A 178 9.74 8.39 -18.80
N VAL A 179 9.64 8.46 -17.48
CA VAL A 179 10.11 7.42 -16.56
C VAL A 179 9.07 6.31 -16.37
N LEU A 180 7.81 6.58 -16.67
CA LEU A 180 6.69 5.64 -16.55
C LEU A 180 6.41 4.84 -17.84
N LYS A 181 7.19 5.06 -18.89
CA LYS A 181 7.11 4.34 -20.19
C LYS A 181 8.09 3.20 -20.26
#